data_7209870c4a9c0eab3db223fcc99f0a05
#
_entry.id   7209870c4a9c0eab3db223fcc99f0a05
#
_cell.length_a   1.000
_cell.length_b   1.000
_cell.length_c   1.000
_cell.angle_alpha   90.00
_cell.angle_beta   90.00
_cell.angle_gamma   90.00
#
_symmetry.space_group_name_H-M   'P 1'
#
loop_
_entity.id
_entity.type
_entity.pdbx_description
1 polymer ?
#
loop_
_entity_poly.entity_id
_entity_poly.type
_entity_poly.pdbx_seq_one_letter_code
_entity_poly.pdbx_strand_id
1 'polypeptide(L)'
;MSDTRSANSHRSAYQRWEMASFDPPPPPPPPPPPPPTPDETAAFEAQLHALRDAAHQEGLRSGHVAGQALGYQAGHEQGRQQGFEQGQAEARAQAAQLAALASRFSDALETAQAGVAETLVELALDIAQQVVRQHVQHDPTALVAVAREVLAAEPQLTGSPQLVVSPADLPIVEAYLLDDLQARGWSVRTDPTIERGGCRAQAATGETDASVRTRWERVTAALGKARPW
;
A
#
# COMPACT_ATOMS: atom_id res chain seq x y z
N MET A 1 23.45 36.74 -62.16
CA MET A 1 23.01 38.09 -62.29
C MET A 1 24.04 38.90 -61.48
N SER A 2 25.19 39.24 -62.02
CA SER A 2 25.44 40.45 -62.83
C SER A 2 25.20 41.69 -61.99
N ASP A 3 26.30 42.25 -61.50
CA ASP A 3 26.48 43.68 -61.58
C ASP A 3 27.98 44.06 -61.41
N THR A 4 28.61 44.19 -62.52
CA THR A 4 29.89 44.86 -62.70
C THR A 4 29.65 46.37 -62.64
N ARG A 5 30.04 47.02 -61.57
CA ARG A 5 30.14 48.48 -61.56
C ARG A 5 31.58 48.87 -61.89
N SER A 6 31.71 49.28 -63.11
CA SER A 6 32.83 49.96 -63.71
C SER A 6 33.08 51.28 -62.95
N ALA A 7 34.19 51.35 -62.22
CA ALA A 7 34.67 52.61 -61.64
C ALA A 7 35.35 53.43 -62.74
N ASN A 8 34.68 54.42 -63.21
CA ASN A 8 35.18 55.40 -64.20
C ASN A 8 36.25 56.30 -63.49
N SER A 9 37.50 56.05 -63.77
CA SER A 9 38.56 56.85 -63.26
C SER A 9 38.59 58.22 -64.07
N HIS A 10 38.02 59.23 -63.41
CA HIS A 10 38.21 60.58 -63.90
C HIS A 10 39.69 60.93 -63.89
N ARG A 11 40.31 60.93 -65.06
CA ARG A 11 41.66 61.48 -65.29
C ARG A 11 41.55 63.00 -64.97
N SER A 12 42.05 63.36 -63.82
CA SER A 12 42.27 64.73 -63.52
C SER A 12 43.30 65.31 -64.50
N ALA A 13 42.90 66.37 -65.20
CA ALA A 13 43.77 67.07 -66.15
C ALA A 13 44.90 67.94 -65.47
N TYR A 14 44.96 67.80 -64.12
CA TYR A 14 45.98 68.51 -63.33
C TYR A 14 47.10 67.51 -62.97
N GLN A 15 48.23 67.56 -63.60
CA GLN A 15 49.45 66.99 -63.05
C GLN A 15 49.95 67.96 -62.01
N ARG A 16 50.01 67.55 -60.75
CA ARG A 16 50.68 68.32 -59.74
C ARG A 16 52.12 68.43 -60.05
N TRP A 17 52.57 69.67 -60.24
CA TRP A 17 53.99 69.93 -60.45
C TRP A 17 54.70 69.73 -59.10
N GLU A 18 55.60 68.70 -59.07
CA GLU A 18 56.43 68.46 -57.86
C GLU A 18 57.80 69.07 -58.16
N MET A 19 58.20 70.02 -57.31
CA MET A 19 59.56 70.56 -57.40
C MET A 19 60.56 69.48 -57.02
N ALA A 20 61.55 69.25 -57.88
CA ALA A 20 62.61 68.35 -57.50
C ALA A 20 63.32 68.83 -56.27
N SER A 21 63.45 68.00 -55.26
CA SER A 21 64.22 68.32 -54.03
C SER A 21 65.67 68.49 -54.42
N PHE A 22 66.27 69.52 -53.92
CA PHE A 22 67.72 69.75 -54.04
C PHE A 22 68.53 68.92 -53.03
N ASP A 23 67.87 68.14 -52.23
CA ASP A 23 68.53 67.24 -51.27
C ASP A 23 69.25 66.11 -52.05
N PRO A 24 70.43 65.76 -51.64
CA PRO A 24 71.11 64.63 -52.22
C PRO A 24 70.27 63.35 -52.24
N PRO A 25 70.31 62.57 -53.30
CA PRO A 25 69.52 61.35 -53.36
C PRO A 25 69.83 60.50 -52.11
N PRO A 26 68.78 59.82 -51.55
CA PRO A 26 69.01 58.94 -50.41
C PRO A 26 70.05 57.87 -50.81
N PRO A 27 70.90 57.50 -49.84
CA PRO A 27 71.89 56.44 -50.13
C PRO A 27 71.22 55.18 -50.69
N PRO A 28 71.83 54.50 -51.61
CA PRO A 28 71.29 53.26 -52.19
C PRO A 28 70.99 52.25 -51.02
N PRO A 29 69.87 51.56 -51.07
CA PRO A 29 69.59 50.49 -50.10
C PRO A 29 70.76 49.55 -49.94
N PRO A 30 71.08 49.10 -48.75
CA PRO A 30 72.16 48.13 -48.57
C PRO A 30 71.91 46.92 -49.42
N PRO A 31 72.95 46.32 -49.97
CA PRO A 31 72.82 45.13 -50.84
C PRO A 31 72.08 44.05 -50.04
N PRO A 32 71.16 43.23 -50.68
CA PRO A 32 70.51 42.15 -50.06
C PRO A 32 71.55 41.20 -49.40
N PRO A 33 71.26 40.64 -48.23
CA PRO A 33 72.15 39.69 -47.57
C PRO A 33 72.46 38.56 -48.56
N PRO A 34 73.66 38.05 -48.55
CA PRO A 34 74.03 36.89 -49.43
C PRO A 34 73.08 35.74 -49.17
N PRO A 35 72.76 34.94 -50.21
CA PRO A 35 71.91 33.75 -49.95
C PRO A 35 72.60 32.83 -48.99
N PRO A 36 71.79 32.17 -48.01
CA PRO A 36 72.36 31.27 -47.03
C PRO A 36 73.17 30.17 -47.70
N THR A 37 74.28 29.80 -47.10
CA THR A 37 75.14 28.71 -47.59
C THR A 37 74.39 27.35 -47.40
N PRO A 38 74.72 26.31 -48.26
CA PRO A 38 74.06 24.99 -48.09
C PRO A 38 74.14 24.39 -46.72
N ASP A 39 75.24 24.67 -45.95
CA ASP A 39 75.40 24.22 -44.56
C ASP A 39 74.50 24.98 -43.60
N GLU A 40 74.21 26.28 -43.77
CA GLU A 40 73.31 27.07 -42.97
C GLU A 40 71.85 26.66 -43.18
N THR A 41 71.47 26.32 -44.41
CA THR A 41 70.14 25.78 -44.74
C THR A 41 69.92 24.43 -44.12
N ALA A 42 70.90 23.50 -44.22
CA ALA A 42 70.84 22.19 -43.58
C ALA A 42 70.73 22.28 -41.99
N ALA A 43 71.53 23.18 -41.43
CA ALA A 43 71.43 23.43 -39.95
C ALA A 43 70.09 23.99 -39.56
N PHE A 44 69.49 24.89 -40.32
CA PHE A 44 68.17 25.44 -40.07
C PHE A 44 67.04 24.38 -40.20
N GLU A 45 67.11 23.55 -41.24
CA GLU A 45 66.16 22.43 -41.42
C GLU A 45 66.26 21.43 -40.24
N ALA A 46 67.47 21.04 -39.80
CA ALA A 46 67.69 20.16 -38.66
C ALA A 46 67.09 20.79 -37.37
N GLN A 47 67.27 22.09 -37.18
CA GLN A 47 66.69 22.78 -36.04
C GLN A 47 65.17 22.84 -36.09
N LEU A 48 64.58 23.06 -37.27
CA LEU A 48 63.14 23.00 -37.50
C LEU A 48 62.57 21.60 -37.21
N HIS A 49 63.23 20.55 -37.66
CA HIS A 49 62.84 19.18 -37.34
C HIS A 49 62.89 18.89 -35.86
N ALA A 50 64.00 19.25 -35.18
CA ALA A 50 64.12 19.07 -33.75
C ALA A 50 63.04 19.80 -32.96
N LEU A 51 62.69 21.04 -33.37
CA LEU A 51 61.64 21.84 -32.74
C LEU A 51 60.24 21.23 -32.94
N ARG A 52 59.98 20.70 -34.14
CA ARG A 52 58.72 19.96 -34.44
C ARG A 52 58.59 18.71 -33.63
N ASP A 53 59.67 17.90 -33.52
CA ASP A 53 59.68 16.66 -32.75
C ASP A 53 59.50 16.95 -31.24
N ALA A 54 60.15 17.98 -30.71
CA ALA A 54 59.99 18.42 -29.32
C ALA A 54 58.56 18.89 -29.07
N ALA A 55 57.99 19.72 -29.96
CA ALA A 55 56.61 20.19 -29.83
C ALA A 55 55.59 19.02 -29.92
N HIS A 56 55.85 18.05 -30.82
CA HIS A 56 55.02 16.86 -30.93
C HIS A 56 55.05 16.00 -29.64
N GLN A 57 56.25 15.74 -29.11
CA GLN A 57 56.40 14.99 -27.86
C GLN A 57 55.73 15.68 -26.69
N GLU A 58 55.91 17.01 -26.57
CA GLU A 58 55.26 17.82 -25.53
C GLU A 58 53.74 17.81 -25.66
N GLY A 59 53.24 17.96 -26.90
CA GLY A 59 51.80 17.83 -27.19
C GLY A 59 51.22 16.47 -26.83
N LEU A 60 51.94 15.38 -27.11
CA LEU A 60 51.51 14.03 -26.71
C LEU A 60 51.49 13.86 -25.18
N ARG A 61 52.54 14.32 -24.48
CA ARG A 61 52.60 14.27 -23.02
C ARG A 61 51.49 15.07 -22.37
N SER A 62 51.33 16.31 -22.79
CA SER A 62 50.30 17.21 -22.31
C SER A 62 48.91 16.70 -22.58
N GLY A 63 48.67 16.21 -23.82
CA GLY A 63 47.40 15.58 -24.22
C GLY A 63 47.06 14.33 -23.39
N HIS A 64 48.08 13.47 -23.15
CA HIS A 64 47.88 12.28 -22.32
C HIS A 64 47.51 12.62 -20.86
N VAL A 65 48.25 13.52 -20.22
CA VAL A 65 47.98 13.95 -18.85
C VAL A 65 46.60 14.61 -18.72
N ALA A 66 46.30 15.53 -19.66
CA ALA A 66 44.98 16.19 -19.66
C ALA A 66 43.83 15.21 -19.89
N GLY A 67 43.99 14.29 -20.87
CA GLY A 67 43.01 13.25 -21.18
C GLY A 67 42.77 12.29 -19.98
N GLN A 68 43.87 11.91 -19.29
CA GLN A 68 43.78 11.06 -18.10
C GLN A 68 43.08 11.76 -16.96
N ALA A 69 43.37 13.03 -16.69
CA ALA A 69 42.74 13.81 -15.66
C ALA A 69 41.22 14.01 -15.92
N LEU A 70 40.86 14.37 -17.14
CA LEU A 70 39.47 14.52 -17.57
C LEU A 70 38.71 13.18 -17.52
N GLY A 71 39.33 12.11 -18.01
CA GLY A 71 38.76 10.76 -17.97
C GLY A 71 38.50 10.27 -16.54
N TYR A 72 39.46 10.50 -15.63
CA TYR A 72 39.31 10.15 -14.22
C TYR A 72 38.16 10.95 -13.56
N GLN A 73 38.12 12.26 -13.77
CA GLN A 73 37.09 13.13 -13.21
C GLN A 73 35.70 12.76 -13.74
N ALA A 74 35.58 12.55 -15.04
CA ALA A 74 34.30 12.16 -15.66
C ALA A 74 33.84 10.77 -15.18
N GLY A 75 34.75 9.79 -15.15
CA GLY A 75 34.46 8.42 -14.68
C GLY A 75 34.07 8.39 -13.20
N HIS A 76 34.76 9.17 -12.35
CA HIS A 76 34.43 9.28 -10.93
C HIS A 76 33.04 9.88 -10.72
N GLU A 77 32.71 10.97 -11.39
CA GLU A 77 31.39 11.63 -11.27
C GLU A 77 30.27 10.72 -11.81
N GLN A 78 30.49 10.08 -12.95
CA GLN A 78 29.54 9.13 -13.51
C GLN A 78 29.34 7.92 -12.58
N GLY A 79 30.43 7.37 -12.03
CA GLY A 79 30.35 6.25 -11.09
C GLY A 79 29.62 6.63 -9.80
N ARG A 80 29.89 7.83 -9.27
CA ARG A 80 29.20 8.37 -8.09
C ARG A 80 27.69 8.50 -8.33
N GLN A 81 27.31 9.05 -9.49
CA GLN A 81 25.90 9.24 -9.84
C GLN A 81 25.19 7.90 -10.04
N GLN A 82 25.79 6.99 -10.79
CA GLN A 82 25.24 5.65 -11.01
C GLN A 82 25.12 4.87 -9.68
N GLY A 83 26.13 4.92 -8.83
CA GLY A 83 26.09 4.28 -7.52
C GLY A 83 25.00 4.86 -6.61
N PHE A 84 24.81 6.18 -6.64
CA PHE A 84 23.74 6.84 -5.90
C PHE A 84 22.35 6.44 -6.39
N GLU A 85 22.14 6.43 -7.71
CA GLU A 85 20.87 6.02 -8.33
C GLU A 85 20.53 4.56 -8.05
N GLN A 86 21.53 3.67 -8.19
CA GLN A 86 21.37 2.25 -7.87
C GLN A 86 21.06 2.04 -6.37
N GLY A 87 21.84 2.65 -5.48
CA GLY A 87 21.60 2.54 -4.06
C GLY A 87 20.22 3.07 -3.64
N GLN A 88 19.77 4.16 -4.26
CA GLN A 88 18.43 4.69 -4.02
C GLN A 88 17.33 3.76 -4.55
N ALA A 89 17.52 3.14 -5.73
CA ALA A 89 16.58 2.18 -6.27
C ALA A 89 16.49 0.91 -5.41
N GLU A 90 17.63 0.38 -4.97
CA GLU A 90 17.68 -0.76 -4.05
C GLU A 90 17.03 -0.46 -2.71
N ALA A 91 17.33 0.71 -2.12
CA ALA A 91 16.71 1.12 -0.86
C ALA A 91 15.18 1.26 -0.97
N ARG A 92 14.69 1.82 -2.08
CA ARG A 92 13.25 1.89 -2.34
C ARG A 92 12.61 0.52 -2.51
N ALA A 93 13.28 -0.39 -3.21
CA ALA A 93 12.80 -1.77 -3.39
C ALA A 93 12.72 -2.51 -2.04
N GLN A 94 13.74 -2.38 -1.20
CA GLN A 94 13.74 -2.96 0.15
C GLN A 94 12.67 -2.35 1.05
N ALA A 95 12.50 -1.02 1.01
CA ALA A 95 11.44 -0.34 1.75
C ALA A 95 10.04 -0.80 1.31
N ALA A 96 9.81 -0.99 0.01
CA ALA A 96 8.56 -1.51 -0.51
C ALA A 96 8.30 -2.97 -0.05
N GLN A 97 9.33 -3.81 -0.02
CA GLN A 97 9.21 -5.18 0.49
C GLN A 97 8.88 -5.20 1.99
N LEU A 98 9.53 -4.36 2.79
CA LEU A 98 9.22 -4.24 4.21
C LEU A 98 7.80 -3.73 4.45
N ALA A 99 7.35 -2.73 3.70
CA ALA A 99 5.98 -2.24 3.77
C ALA A 99 4.95 -3.33 3.41
N ALA A 100 5.21 -4.09 2.35
CA ALA A 100 4.36 -5.21 1.96
C ALA A 100 4.33 -6.34 3.01
N LEU A 101 5.47 -6.62 3.66
CA LEU A 101 5.56 -7.60 4.74
C LEU A 101 4.77 -7.13 5.97
N ALA A 102 4.90 -5.85 6.35
CA ALA A 102 4.17 -5.27 7.47
C ALA A 102 2.64 -5.32 7.23
N SER A 103 2.18 -5.00 6.02
CA SER A 103 0.77 -5.12 5.65
C SER A 103 0.27 -6.57 5.78
N ARG A 104 0.98 -7.52 5.19
CA ARG A 104 0.61 -8.95 5.28
C ARG A 104 0.60 -9.45 6.72
N PHE A 105 1.51 -8.96 7.56
CA PHE A 105 1.53 -9.33 8.98
C PHE A 105 0.29 -8.78 9.69
N SER A 106 -0.09 -7.53 9.43
CA SER A 106 -1.31 -6.93 9.98
C SER A 106 -2.56 -7.72 9.59
N ASP A 107 -2.70 -8.03 8.30
CA ASP A 107 -3.85 -8.82 7.78
C ASP A 107 -3.91 -10.23 8.41
N ALA A 108 -2.75 -10.87 8.54
CA ALA A 108 -2.65 -12.19 9.19
C ALA A 108 -3.02 -12.12 10.67
N LEU A 109 -2.60 -11.07 11.36
CA LEU A 109 -2.93 -10.86 12.78
C LEU A 109 -4.44 -10.64 12.97
N GLU A 110 -5.07 -9.81 12.15
CA GLU A 110 -6.52 -9.59 12.19
C GLU A 110 -7.28 -10.90 11.93
N THR A 111 -6.84 -11.69 10.95
CA THR A 111 -7.43 -12.99 10.65
C THR A 111 -7.28 -13.96 11.84
N ALA A 112 -6.12 -14.00 12.45
CA ALA A 112 -5.87 -14.84 13.62
C ALA A 112 -6.71 -14.39 14.83
N GLN A 113 -6.82 -13.09 15.08
CA GLN A 113 -7.65 -12.54 16.14
C GLN A 113 -9.14 -12.88 15.94
N ALA A 114 -9.65 -12.74 14.71
CA ALA A 114 -11.01 -13.11 14.39
C ALA A 114 -11.26 -14.60 14.62
N GLY A 115 -10.33 -15.48 14.22
CA GLY A 115 -10.42 -16.92 14.46
C GLY A 115 -10.42 -17.29 15.93
N VAL A 116 -9.57 -16.65 16.73
CA VAL A 116 -9.55 -16.87 18.19
C VAL A 116 -10.86 -16.37 18.84
N ALA A 117 -11.35 -15.20 18.45
CA ALA A 117 -12.60 -14.67 18.97
C ALA A 117 -13.78 -15.60 18.66
N GLU A 118 -13.84 -16.16 17.45
CA GLU A 118 -14.85 -17.14 17.04
C GLU A 118 -14.79 -18.39 17.90
N THR A 119 -13.63 -18.96 18.11
CA THR A 119 -13.42 -20.15 18.95
C THR A 119 -13.82 -19.90 20.39
N LEU A 120 -13.53 -18.72 20.94
CA LEU A 120 -13.93 -18.34 22.29
C LEU A 120 -15.45 -18.22 22.43
N VAL A 121 -16.13 -17.64 21.44
CA VAL A 121 -17.59 -17.56 21.41
C VAL A 121 -18.22 -18.96 21.37
N GLU A 122 -17.67 -19.85 20.55
CA GLU A 122 -18.13 -21.24 20.49
C GLU A 122 -17.99 -21.96 21.82
N LEU A 123 -16.83 -21.84 22.46
CA LEU A 123 -16.58 -22.43 23.78
C LEU A 123 -17.53 -21.85 24.83
N ALA A 124 -17.75 -20.53 24.80
CA ALA A 124 -18.68 -19.88 25.73
C ALA A 124 -20.11 -20.38 25.56
N LEU A 125 -20.56 -20.60 24.31
CA LEU A 125 -21.87 -21.16 24.01
C LEU A 125 -22.00 -22.63 24.49
N ASP A 126 -20.95 -23.43 24.30
CA ASP A 126 -20.92 -24.81 24.79
C ASP A 126 -21.03 -24.88 26.31
N ILE A 127 -20.28 -24.01 27.01
CA ILE A 127 -20.36 -23.91 28.48
C ILE A 127 -21.76 -23.45 28.90
N ALA A 128 -22.30 -22.42 28.25
CA ALA A 128 -23.64 -21.90 28.56
C ALA A 128 -24.72 -22.98 28.35
N GLN A 129 -24.64 -23.72 27.25
CA GLN A 129 -25.57 -24.83 26.98
C GLN A 129 -25.52 -25.90 28.10
N GLN A 130 -24.32 -26.29 28.52
CA GLN A 130 -24.14 -27.24 29.60
C GLN A 130 -24.68 -26.74 30.93
N VAL A 131 -24.44 -25.45 31.26
CA VAL A 131 -24.98 -24.82 32.48
C VAL A 131 -26.50 -24.80 32.43
N VAL A 132 -27.12 -24.41 31.31
CA VAL A 132 -28.59 -24.39 31.18
C VAL A 132 -29.16 -25.78 31.30
N ARG A 133 -28.56 -26.81 30.70
CA ARG A 133 -28.99 -28.23 30.83
C ARG A 133 -28.95 -28.66 32.29
N GLN A 134 -27.91 -28.37 33.02
CA GLN A 134 -27.79 -28.70 34.45
C GLN A 134 -28.80 -27.93 35.27
N HIS A 135 -28.95 -26.61 35.02
CA HIS A 135 -29.90 -25.76 35.76
C HIS A 135 -31.33 -26.29 35.62
N VAL A 136 -31.79 -26.60 34.41
CA VAL A 136 -33.12 -27.14 34.15
C VAL A 136 -33.36 -28.49 34.88
N GLN A 137 -32.31 -29.32 35.05
CA GLN A 137 -32.41 -30.58 35.80
C GLN A 137 -32.49 -30.40 37.30
N HIS A 138 -31.80 -29.39 37.85
CA HIS A 138 -31.68 -29.22 39.29
C HIS A 138 -32.72 -28.23 39.89
N ASP A 139 -33.15 -27.25 39.08
CA ASP A 139 -34.13 -26.24 39.48
C ASP A 139 -35.39 -26.31 38.60
N PRO A 140 -36.33 -27.16 38.92
CA PRO A 140 -37.56 -27.25 38.17
C PRO A 140 -38.46 -26.02 38.24
N THR A 141 -38.24 -25.13 39.22
CA THR A 141 -39.03 -23.88 39.36
C THR A 141 -38.71 -22.85 38.26
N ALA A 142 -37.60 -23.03 37.53
CA ALA A 142 -37.25 -22.19 36.38
C ALA A 142 -38.35 -22.19 35.28
N LEU A 143 -39.13 -23.28 35.17
CA LEU A 143 -40.29 -23.36 34.26
C LEU A 143 -41.38 -22.34 34.64
N VAL A 144 -41.58 -22.07 35.92
CA VAL A 144 -42.64 -21.16 36.41
C VAL A 144 -42.43 -19.74 35.84
N ALA A 145 -41.17 -19.27 35.82
CA ALA A 145 -40.86 -17.96 35.26
C ALA A 145 -41.17 -17.90 33.78
N VAL A 146 -40.77 -18.93 33.03
CA VAL A 146 -40.99 -19.04 31.55
C VAL A 146 -42.50 -19.11 31.26
N ALA A 147 -43.24 -19.95 31.98
CA ALA A 147 -44.68 -20.05 31.79
C ALA A 147 -45.42 -18.72 32.09
N ARG A 148 -45.01 -18.01 33.12
CA ARG A 148 -45.55 -16.64 33.41
C ARG A 148 -45.23 -15.65 32.29
N GLU A 149 -44.05 -15.70 31.72
CA GLU A 149 -43.66 -14.86 30.59
C GLU A 149 -44.54 -15.14 29.37
N VAL A 150 -44.74 -16.41 29.02
CA VAL A 150 -45.63 -16.83 27.93
C VAL A 150 -47.08 -16.39 28.18
N LEU A 151 -47.60 -16.57 29.40
CA LEU A 151 -48.92 -16.13 29.76
C LEU A 151 -49.11 -14.60 29.74
N ALA A 152 -48.04 -13.86 29.94
CA ALA A 152 -48.06 -12.40 29.88
C ALA A 152 -47.91 -11.89 28.43
N ALA A 153 -47.17 -12.59 27.59
CA ALA A 153 -46.90 -12.20 26.19
C ALA A 153 -48.11 -12.44 25.29
N GLU A 154 -49.00 -13.42 25.63
CA GLU A 154 -50.10 -13.87 24.78
C GLU A 154 -51.49 -13.67 25.43
N PRO A 155 -51.87 -12.43 25.80
CA PRO A 155 -53.18 -12.19 26.38
C PRO A 155 -54.34 -12.36 25.38
N GLN A 156 -54.06 -12.49 24.12
CA GLN A 156 -55.01 -12.53 22.99
C GLN A 156 -55.38 -13.96 22.51
N LEU A 157 -54.83 -15.01 23.15
CA LEU A 157 -55.17 -16.38 22.77
C LEU A 157 -56.63 -16.66 23.14
N THR A 158 -57.49 -16.75 22.11
CA THR A 158 -58.93 -17.02 22.28
C THR A 158 -59.24 -18.50 21.98
N GLY A 159 -60.27 -19.05 22.64
CA GLY A 159 -60.74 -20.41 22.40
C GLY A 159 -59.98 -21.48 23.19
N SER A 160 -60.27 -21.65 24.46
CA SER A 160 -59.73 -22.70 25.34
C SER A 160 -58.20 -22.84 25.30
N PRO A 161 -57.43 -21.85 25.68
CA PRO A 161 -55.98 -21.88 25.65
C PRO A 161 -55.43 -23.01 26.55
N GLN A 162 -54.37 -23.68 26.09
CA GLN A 162 -53.72 -24.77 26.78
C GLN A 162 -52.23 -24.50 26.96
N LEU A 163 -51.74 -24.71 28.16
CA LEU A 163 -50.32 -24.78 28.46
C LEU A 163 -49.86 -26.24 28.39
N VAL A 164 -49.03 -26.53 27.40
CA VAL A 164 -48.49 -27.88 27.19
C VAL A 164 -47.11 -27.97 27.81
N VAL A 165 -46.88 -28.94 28.68
CA VAL A 165 -45.65 -29.09 29.45
C VAL A 165 -45.17 -30.53 29.47
N SER A 166 -43.93 -30.76 29.86
CA SER A 166 -43.42 -32.12 30.12
C SER A 166 -44.22 -32.82 31.22
N PRO A 167 -44.52 -34.15 31.11
CA PRO A 167 -45.13 -34.91 32.17
C PRO A 167 -44.37 -34.83 33.51
N ALA A 168 -43.05 -34.71 33.45
CA ALA A 168 -42.20 -34.60 34.65
C ALA A 168 -42.30 -33.23 35.35
N ASP A 169 -42.80 -32.21 34.68
CA ASP A 169 -42.93 -30.86 35.20
C ASP A 169 -44.38 -30.54 35.62
N LEU A 170 -45.33 -31.42 35.37
CA LEU A 170 -46.74 -31.25 35.72
C LEU A 170 -46.93 -30.92 37.22
N PRO A 171 -46.28 -31.66 38.17
CA PRO A 171 -46.47 -31.37 39.60
C PRO A 171 -46.05 -29.93 40.00
N ILE A 172 -45.08 -29.38 39.27
CA ILE A 172 -44.60 -28.00 39.54
C ILE A 172 -45.62 -26.98 39.03
N VAL A 173 -46.16 -27.22 37.84
CA VAL A 173 -47.21 -26.38 37.26
C VAL A 173 -48.45 -26.39 38.15
N GLU A 174 -48.84 -27.53 38.63
CA GLU A 174 -49.98 -27.69 39.56
C GLU A 174 -49.73 -26.95 40.89
N ALA A 175 -48.52 -27.06 41.43
CA ALA A 175 -48.19 -26.43 42.71
C ALA A 175 -48.07 -24.89 42.66
N TYR A 176 -47.58 -24.33 41.52
CA TYR A 176 -47.19 -22.90 41.48
C TYR A 176 -47.95 -22.07 40.44
N LEU A 177 -48.67 -22.68 39.48
CA LEU A 177 -49.32 -21.98 38.36
C LEU A 177 -50.81 -22.32 38.19
N LEU A 178 -51.36 -23.34 38.86
CA LEU A 178 -52.69 -23.80 38.58
C LEU A 178 -53.75 -22.70 38.81
N ASP A 179 -53.62 -21.95 39.90
CA ASP A 179 -54.55 -20.85 40.25
C ASP A 179 -54.45 -19.71 39.20
N ASP A 180 -53.25 -19.36 38.77
CA ASP A 180 -53.02 -18.34 37.75
C ASP A 180 -53.59 -18.73 36.39
N LEU A 181 -53.48 -20.00 36.03
CA LEU A 181 -54.00 -20.56 34.80
C LEU A 181 -55.52 -20.59 34.78
N GLN A 182 -56.11 -21.11 35.88
CA GLN A 182 -57.57 -21.20 36.00
C GLN A 182 -58.23 -19.83 36.01
N ALA A 183 -57.66 -18.85 36.73
CA ALA A 183 -58.14 -17.47 36.76
C ALA A 183 -58.18 -16.83 35.36
N ARG A 184 -57.32 -17.28 34.43
CA ARG A 184 -57.26 -16.78 33.05
C ARG A 184 -57.97 -17.69 32.03
N GLY A 185 -58.61 -18.77 32.49
CA GLY A 185 -59.32 -19.74 31.63
C GLY A 185 -58.40 -20.64 30.85
N TRP A 186 -57.15 -20.85 31.28
CA TRP A 186 -56.20 -21.78 30.69
C TRP A 186 -56.32 -23.16 31.27
N SER A 187 -56.08 -24.18 30.43
CA SER A 187 -55.96 -25.59 30.85
C SER A 187 -54.55 -26.08 30.71
N VAL A 188 -54.17 -27.09 31.48
CA VAL A 188 -52.83 -27.72 31.39
C VAL A 188 -52.96 -29.05 30.66
N ARG A 189 -52.02 -29.33 29.73
CA ARG A 189 -51.89 -30.57 29.02
C ARG A 189 -50.44 -31.04 29.10
N THR A 190 -50.23 -32.34 29.16
CA THR A 190 -48.89 -32.94 29.13
C THR A 190 -48.57 -33.49 27.74
N ASP A 191 -47.34 -33.28 27.30
CA ASP A 191 -46.79 -33.86 26.08
C ASP A 191 -45.37 -34.40 26.34
N PRO A 192 -45.12 -35.70 26.13
CA PRO A 192 -43.81 -36.30 26.37
C PRO A 192 -42.73 -35.85 25.37
N THR A 193 -43.10 -35.15 24.29
CA THR A 193 -42.16 -34.62 23.29
C THR A 193 -41.53 -33.31 23.81
N ILE A 194 -42.09 -32.69 24.83
CA ILE A 194 -41.55 -31.47 25.44
C ILE A 194 -40.52 -31.86 26.50
N GLU A 195 -39.29 -31.36 26.32
CA GLU A 195 -38.24 -31.55 27.33
C GLU A 195 -38.55 -30.74 28.63
N ARG A 196 -38.00 -31.19 29.74
CA ARG A 196 -38.13 -30.52 31.02
C ARG A 196 -37.69 -29.08 30.97
N GLY A 197 -38.39 -28.18 31.69
CA GLY A 197 -38.12 -26.79 31.73
C GLY A 197 -38.58 -25.99 30.51
N GLY A 198 -39.24 -26.66 29.54
CA GLY A 198 -39.90 -26.02 28.42
C GLY A 198 -41.41 -26.07 28.52
N CYS A 199 -42.10 -25.13 27.87
CA CYS A 199 -43.53 -25.12 27.70
C CYS A 199 -43.94 -24.64 26.31
N ARG A 200 -45.18 -24.94 25.94
CA ARG A 200 -45.81 -24.51 24.70
C ARG A 200 -47.20 -24.00 25.00
N ALA A 201 -47.54 -22.84 24.54
CA ALA A 201 -48.90 -22.30 24.60
C ALA A 201 -49.64 -22.60 23.32
N GLN A 202 -50.79 -23.29 23.39
CA GLN A 202 -51.63 -23.61 22.23
C GLN A 202 -53.03 -23.03 22.42
N ALA A 203 -53.56 -22.41 21.38
CA ALA A 203 -54.94 -21.96 21.29
C ALA A 203 -55.48 -22.10 19.87
N ALA A 204 -56.78 -21.85 19.70
CA ALA A 204 -57.37 -21.87 18.38
C ALA A 204 -56.76 -20.79 17.44
N THR A 205 -56.22 -19.71 17.98
CA THR A 205 -55.67 -18.59 17.25
C THR A 205 -54.16 -18.72 16.94
N GLY A 206 -53.44 -19.66 17.56
CA GLY A 206 -52.00 -19.82 17.33
C GLY A 206 -51.31 -20.68 18.36
N GLU A 207 -49.99 -20.82 18.17
CA GLU A 207 -49.13 -21.57 19.06
C GLU A 207 -47.85 -20.77 19.32
N THR A 208 -47.43 -20.72 20.58
CA THR A 208 -46.17 -20.08 20.98
C THR A 208 -45.27 -21.14 21.62
N ASP A 209 -44.16 -21.46 20.95
CA ASP A 209 -43.16 -22.41 21.44
C ASP A 209 -42.12 -21.71 22.32
N ALA A 210 -42.16 -22.04 23.61
CA ALA A 210 -41.19 -21.63 24.64
C ALA A 210 -40.37 -22.84 25.16
N SER A 211 -40.20 -23.86 24.32
CA SER A 211 -39.28 -24.98 24.62
C SER A 211 -37.85 -24.45 24.87
N VAL A 212 -37.07 -25.19 25.65
CA VAL A 212 -35.68 -24.85 25.94
C VAL A 212 -34.89 -24.70 24.61
N ARG A 213 -35.17 -25.57 23.66
CA ARG A 213 -34.61 -25.53 22.31
C ARG A 213 -34.89 -24.22 21.60
N THR A 214 -36.15 -23.81 21.47
CA THR A 214 -36.55 -22.58 20.77
C THR A 214 -35.99 -21.35 21.43
N ARG A 215 -35.92 -21.33 22.75
CA ARG A 215 -35.33 -20.22 23.51
C ARG A 215 -33.83 -20.15 23.32
N TRP A 216 -33.13 -21.28 23.31
CA TRP A 216 -31.71 -21.36 22.99
C TRP A 216 -31.40 -20.86 21.59
N GLU A 217 -32.13 -21.36 20.59
CA GLU A 217 -31.96 -20.93 19.20
C GLU A 217 -32.19 -19.45 19.00
N ARG A 218 -33.16 -18.85 19.71
CA ARG A 218 -33.37 -17.39 19.71
C ARG A 218 -32.20 -16.61 20.30
N VAL A 219 -31.66 -17.07 21.42
CA VAL A 219 -30.52 -16.41 22.08
C VAL A 219 -29.27 -16.51 21.21
N THR A 220 -28.98 -17.70 20.68
CA THR A 220 -27.81 -17.90 19.79
C THR A 220 -27.92 -17.13 18.49
N ALA A 221 -29.12 -17.04 17.90
CA ALA A 221 -29.39 -16.23 16.72
C ALA A 221 -29.19 -14.74 16.97
N ALA A 222 -29.61 -14.23 18.15
CA ALA A 222 -29.39 -12.83 18.54
C ALA A 222 -27.88 -12.49 18.71
N LEU A 223 -27.05 -13.49 18.97
CA LEU A 223 -25.57 -13.38 19.02
C LEU A 223 -24.92 -13.58 17.63
N GLY A 224 -25.73 -13.74 16.57
CA GLY A 224 -25.24 -14.00 15.23
C GLY A 224 -24.74 -15.44 15.00
N LYS A 225 -25.08 -16.36 15.90
CA LYS A 225 -24.68 -17.78 15.84
C LYS A 225 -25.92 -18.66 15.83
N ALA A 226 -26.17 -19.37 14.74
CA ALA A 226 -27.24 -20.37 14.68
C ALA A 226 -26.67 -21.71 15.20
N ARG A 227 -26.99 -22.07 16.47
CA ARG A 227 -26.59 -23.34 17.06
C ARG A 227 -27.81 -24.12 17.54
N PRO A 228 -27.93 -25.41 17.15
CA PRO A 228 -28.97 -26.25 17.67
C PRO A 228 -28.77 -26.56 19.17
N TRP A 229 -29.86 -26.86 19.83
CA TRP A 229 -29.85 -27.25 21.24
C TRP A 229 -29.21 -28.62 21.45
#